data_fbcdf8bf98f01631cfe15940f4a1fc89
#
_entry.id   fbcdf8bf98f01631cfe15940f4a1fc89
#
_cell.length_a   1.000
_cell.length_b   1.000
_cell.length_c   1.000
_cell.angle_alpha   90.00
_cell.angle_beta   90.00
_cell.angle_gamma   90.00
#
_symmetry.space_group_name_H-M   'P 1'
#
loop_
_entity.id
_entity.type
_entity.pdbx_description
1 polymer ?
#
loop_
_entity_poly.entity_id
_entity_poly.type
_entity_poly.pdbx_seq_one_letter_code
_entity_poly.pdbx_strand_id
1 'polypeptide(L)'
;MIIKSTAFLVAVALPSLALGELRSLDESSMAMVSGQSGITVEFDAQIDIGEIVYTDEGSLAVTEIFLGGANRDDLFVEGYVAANGGTPFIQNVTSNFDDVKLDIDISSEGELNLRFFPLSYAAPVDFSVRTGAWELRDANGDPTVTLVDNFSMDAIFTQLWAKIGYDSELGTDRLNIEMRIGIDDLDLDMPFLGLGIRDFRMTRSDYDDNPNLLSANAVIGADIYSGQNSVGGGALAIDNISMDADITIGAIQLGDQSIGSMKVDNLTMTGGSMKIYGH
;
A
#
# COMPACT_ATOMS: atom_id res chain seq x y z
N MET A 1 43.32 -5.39 19.12
CA MET A 1 42.23 -6.27 18.72
C MET A 1 41.51 -5.55 17.56
N ILE A 2 41.76 -6.02 16.34
CA ILE A 2 41.37 -5.30 15.10
C ILE A 2 40.01 -5.86 14.68
N ILE A 3 38.99 -5.04 14.79
CA ILE A 3 37.63 -5.39 14.31
C ILE A 3 37.62 -5.15 12.80
N LYS A 4 37.50 -6.22 12.02
CA LYS A 4 37.31 -6.17 10.57
C LYS A 4 35.78 -5.99 10.31
N SER A 5 35.39 -4.79 9.93
CA SER A 5 34.09 -4.54 9.37
C SER A 5 33.98 -5.20 7.99
N THR A 6 33.20 -6.26 7.87
CA THR A 6 32.85 -6.87 6.59
C THR A 6 31.57 -6.21 6.11
N ALA A 7 31.67 -5.31 5.15
CA ALA A 7 30.52 -4.75 4.46
C ALA A 7 29.88 -5.87 3.61
N PHE A 8 28.66 -6.28 3.97
CA PHE A 8 27.87 -7.24 3.21
C PHE A 8 27.11 -6.47 2.12
N LEU A 9 27.60 -6.60 0.89
CA LEU A 9 26.95 -6.07 -0.29
C LEU A 9 25.80 -7.03 -0.67
N VAL A 10 24.57 -6.69 -0.34
CA VAL A 10 23.39 -7.42 -0.83
C VAL A 10 23.24 -7.14 -2.32
N ALA A 11 23.68 -8.04 -3.15
CA ALA A 11 23.36 -8.05 -4.57
C ALA A 11 21.93 -8.56 -4.72
N VAL A 12 20.99 -7.64 -4.93
CA VAL A 12 19.64 -7.97 -5.39
C VAL A 12 19.77 -8.54 -6.79
N ALA A 13 19.64 -9.85 -6.92
CA ALA A 13 19.53 -10.51 -8.21
C ALA A 13 18.14 -10.14 -8.79
N LEU A 14 18.12 -9.10 -9.62
CA LEU A 14 16.97 -8.81 -10.47
C LEU A 14 16.78 -10.00 -11.40
N PRO A 15 15.56 -10.58 -11.48
CA PRO A 15 15.28 -11.57 -12.52
C PRO A 15 15.58 -10.92 -13.88
N SER A 16 16.18 -11.67 -14.76
CA SER A 16 16.51 -11.25 -16.13
C SER A 16 15.20 -10.83 -16.80
N LEU A 17 14.90 -9.55 -16.75
CA LEU A 17 13.87 -8.93 -17.57
C LEU A 17 14.17 -9.30 -19.01
N ALA A 18 13.20 -9.89 -19.68
CA ALA A 18 13.25 -10.09 -21.12
C ALA A 18 13.75 -8.78 -21.75
N LEU A 19 14.89 -8.85 -22.44
CA LEU A 19 15.42 -7.74 -23.21
C LEU A 19 14.41 -7.46 -24.32
N GLY A 20 13.40 -6.67 -24.03
CA GLY A 20 12.66 -5.97 -25.07
C GLY A 20 13.70 -5.22 -25.89
N GLU A 21 13.71 -5.47 -27.19
CA GLU A 21 14.60 -4.83 -28.15
C GLU A 21 14.46 -3.31 -27.97
N LEU A 22 15.46 -2.66 -27.37
CA LEU A 22 15.51 -1.20 -27.27
C LEU A 22 15.64 -0.67 -28.71
N ARG A 23 14.51 -0.36 -29.35
CA ARG A 23 14.48 0.41 -30.56
C ARG A 23 14.97 1.82 -30.26
N SER A 24 16.04 2.24 -30.92
CA SER A 24 16.41 3.65 -30.90
C SER A 24 15.23 4.48 -31.40
N LEU A 25 14.70 5.38 -30.57
CA LEU A 25 13.73 6.37 -31.00
C LEU A 25 14.35 7.22 -32.10
N ASP A 26 13.64 7.40 -33.20
CA ASP A 26 14.05 8.32 -34.25
C ASP A 26 13.98 9.79 -33.77
N GLU A 27 14.66 10.70 -34.43
CA GLU A 27 14.70 12.12 -34.07
C GLU A 27 13.30 12.76 -34.01
N SER A 28 12.33 12.26 -34.79
CA SER A 28 10.95 12.75 -34.77
C SER A 28 10.18 12.27 -33.53
N SER A 29 10.44 11.05 -33.08
CA SER A 29 9.89 10.52 -31.83
C SER A 29 10.52 11.21 -30.60
N MET A 30 11.81 11.54 -30.66
CA MET A 30 12.48 12.32 -29.61
C MET A 30 12.03 13.79 -29.58
N ALA A 31 11.71 14.39 -30.75
CA ALA A 31 11.19 15.76 -30.81
C ALA A 31 9.74 15.89 -30.29
N MET A 32 8.96 14.80 -30.25
CA MET A 32 7.63 14.78 -29.64
C MET A 32 7.69 14.68 -28.09
N VAL A 33 8.81 14.28 -27.53
CA VAL A 33 9.09 14.40 -26.11
C VAL A 33 9.57 15.83 -25.85
N SER A 34 8.62 16.76 -25.65
CA SER A 34 8.99 18.09 -25.19
C SER A 34 9.72 17.94 -23.85
N GLY A 35 10.86 18.62 -23.68
CA GLY A 35 11.72 18.50 -22.50
C GLY A 35 11.10 18.98 -21.17
N GLN A 36 9.79 19.02 -21.07
CA GLN A 36 8.96 19.30 -19.90
C GLN A 36 7.88 18.23 -19.66
N SER A 37 7.88 17.16 -20.47
CA SER A 37 6.92 16.07 -20.30
C SER A 37 7.51 15.04 -19.35
N GLY A 38 6.82 14.74 -18.26
CA GLY A 38 7.15 13.65 -17.34
C GLY A 38 7.16 12.28 -18.03
N ILE A 39 7.44 11.24 -17.29
CA ILE A 39 7.42 9.86 -17.74
C ILE A 39 6.15 9.21 -17.26
N THR A 40 5.42 8.51 -18.14
CA THR A 40 4.31 7.64 -17.75
C THR A 40 4.74 6.18 -17.92
N VAL A 41 4.50 5.37 -16.88
CA VAL A 41 4.75 3.93 -16.89
C VAL A 41 3.42 3.23 -16.62
N GLU A 42 3.01 2.33 -17.50
CA GLU A 42 1.85 1.47 -17.33
C GLU A 42 2.29 0.12 -16.76
N PHE A 43 1.52 -0.42 -15.82
CA PHE A 43 1.81 -1.70 -15.16
C PHE A 43 0.73 -2.71 -15.50
N ASP A 44 1.17 -3.95 -15.70
CA ASP A 44 0.36 -5.15 -15.83
C ASP A 44 1.22 -6.31 -15.30
N ALA A 45 0.97 -6.73 -14.07
CA ALA A 45 1.81 -7.70 -13.38
C ALA A 45 1.06 -8.50 -12.33
N GLN A 46 1.52 -9.73 -12.11
CA GLN A 46 1.26 -10.53 -10.93
C GLN A 46 2.61 -10.80 -10.26
N ILE A 47 2.67 -10.64 -8.95
CA ILE A 47 3.90 -10.76 -8.18
C ILE A 47 3.72 -11.87 -7.14
N ASP A 48 4.57 -12.88 -7.21
CA ASP A 48 4.65 -13.96 -6.24
C ASP A 48 6.06 -13.95 -5.61
N ILE A 49 6.11 -13.84 -4.28
CA ILE A 49 7.37 -13.87 -3.51
C ILE A 49 7.26 -15.02 -2.51
N GLY A 50 8.18 -15.97 -2.59
CA GLY A 50 8.18 -17.13 -1.68
C GLY A 50 8.30 -16.72 -0.21
N GLU A 51 9.24 -15.81 0.10
CA GLU A 51 9.48 -15.35 1.46
C GLU A 51 10.24 -14.03 1.49
N ILE A 52 9.93 -13.18 2.47
CA ILE A 52 10.72 -12.00 2.86
C ILE A 52 11.14 -12.20 4.32
N VAL A 53 12.44 -12.08 4.60
CA VAL A 53 13.01 -12.23 5.95
C VAL A 53 13.74 -10.97 6.36
N TYR A 54 13.32 -10.36 7.46
CA TYR A 54 14.07 -9.34 8.17
C TYR A 54 14.81 -9.97 9.34
N THR A 55 16.13 -9.77 9.43
CA THR A 55 17.00 -10.39 10.45
C THR A 55 17.69 -9.32 11.28
N ASP A 56 17.64 -9.50 12.61
CA ASP A 56 18.42 -8.77 13.60
C ASP A 56 19.08 -9.82 14.55
N GLU A 57 18.76 -9.91 15.83
CA GLU A 57 19.22 -11.00 16.72
C GLU A 57 18.43 -12.30 16.50
N GLY A 58 17.20 -12.19 16.03
CA GLY A 58 16.34 -13.24 15.46
C GLY A 58 15.83 -12.78 14.10
N SER A 59 14.72 -13.30 13.63
CA SER A 59 14.12 -12.86 12.37
C SER A 59 12.60 -12.81 12.38
N LEU A 60 12.04 -11.93 11.53
CA LEU A 60 10.66 -11.91 11.13
C LEU A 60 10.58 -12.37 9.68
N ALA A 61 9.88 -13.45 9.42
CA ALA A 61 9.64 -13.98 8.08
C ALA A 61 8.17 -13.80 7.69
N VAL A 62 7.92 -13.41 6.44
CA VAL A 62 6.59 -13.38 5.81
C VAL A 62 6.66 -14.29 4.59
N THR A 63 5.80 -15.30 4.53
CA THR A 63 5.81 -16.34 3.50
C THR A 63 4.70 -16.15 2.47
N GLU A 64 4.85 -16.77 1.29
CA GLU A 64 3.81 -16.89 0.27
C GLU A 64 3.11 -15.56 -0.09
N ILE A 65 3.89 -14.51 -0.33
CA ILE A 65 3.36 -13.18 -0.62
C ILE A 65 2.89 -13.13 -2.07
N PHE A 66 1.62 -12.81 -2.26
CA PHE A 66 0.99 -12.57 -3.55
C PHE A 66 0.53 -11.12 -3.64
N LEU A 67 0.73 -10.48 -4.79
CA LEU A 67 0.12 -9.22 -5.19
C LEU A 67 -0.34 -9.34 -6.65
N GLY A 68 -1.63 -9.13 -6.89
CA GLY A 68 -2.25 -9.16 -8.22
C GLY A 68 -3.58 -8.41 -8.23
N GLY A 69 -4.41 -8.64 -9.22
CA GLY A 69 -5.80 -8.18 -9.27
C GLY A 69 -6.68 -8.97 -8.31
N ALA A 70 -7.77 -8.38 -7.85
CA ALA A 70 -8.75 -9.04 -6.99
C ALA A 70 -9.50 -10.17 -7.74
N ASN A 71 -9.54 -10.10 -9.06
CA ASN A 71 -10.19 -11.09 -9.95
C ASN A 71 -11.67 -11.31 -9.62
N ARG A 72 -12.37 -10.25 -9.21
CA ARG A 72 -13.80 -10.28 -8.87
C ARG A 72 -14.47 -8.95 -9.24
N ASP A 73 -15.73 -9.01 -9.70
CA ASP A 73 -16.55 -7.86 -10.09
C ASP A 73 -17.52 -7.39 -9.00
N ASP A 74 -17.56 -8.12 -7.88
CA ASP A 74 -18.49 -7.88 -6.79
C ASP A 74 -17.93 -7.01 -5.65
N LEU A 75 -16.79 -6.35 -5.84
CA LEU A 75 -16.23 -5.41 -4.85
C LEU A 75 -17.23 -4.27 -4.58
N PHE A 76 -17.52 -4.02 -3.31
CA PHE A 76 -18.43 -2.97 -2.84
C PHE A 76 -19.88 -3.08 -3.36
N VAL A 77 -20.32 -4.31 -3.71
CA VAL A 77 -21.66 -4.55 -4.32
C VAL A 77 -22.82 -4.01 -3.47
N GLU A 78 -22.77 -4.15 -2.16
CA GLU A 78 -23.89 -3.81 -1.27
C GLU A 78 -24.23 -2.32 -1.25
N GLY A 79 -23.30 -1.45 -1.55
CA GLY A 79 -23.52 -0.01 -1.58
C GLY A 79 -23.68 0.52 -3.00
N TYR A 80 -22.60 0.49 -3.74
CA TYR A 80 -22.50 1.17 -5.04
C TYR A 80 -23.36 0.55 -6.13
N VAL A 81 -23.36 -0.77 -6.27
CA VAL A 81 -24.11 -1.44 -7.34
C VAL A 81 -25.60 -1.16 -7.20
N ALA A 82 -26.12 -1.17 -5.98
CA ALA A 82 -27.52 -0.82 -5.73
C ALA A 82 -27.83 0.63 -6.09
N ALA A 83 -26.94 1.58 -5.77
CA ALA A 83 -27.09 3.00 -6.07
C ALA A 83 -26.96 3.32 -7.58
N ASN A 84 -26.18 2.52 -8.33
CA ASN A 84 -25.86 2.76 -9.74
C ASN A 84 -26.57 1.81 -10.72
N GLY A 85 -27.70 1.25 -10.34
CA GLY A 85 -28.56 0.46 -11.22
C GLY A 85 -27.98 -0.89 -11.64
N GLY A 86 -27.09 -1.47 -10.85
CA GLY A 86 -26.54 -2.80 -11.06
C GLY A 86 -25.21 -2.85 -11.83
N THR A 87 -24.57 -1.71 -12.08
CA THR A 87 -23.27 -1.68 -12.77
C THR A 87 -22.15 -1.76 -11.74
N PRO A 88 -21.25 -2.80 -11.77
CA PRO A 88 -20.13 -2.92 -10.84
C PRO A 88 -19.05 -1.85 -11.09
N PHE A 89 -18.21 -1.57 -10.08
CA PHE A 89 -17.03 -0.73 -10.22
C PHE A 89 -16.03 -1.33 -11.21
N ILE A 90 -15.75 -2.62 -11.01
CA ILE A 90 -14.77 -3.36 -11.81
C ILE A 90 -15.51 -3.97 -12.99
N GLN A 91 -15.16 -3.60 -14.20
CA GLN A 91 -15.77 -4.10 -15.42
C GLN A 91 -14.86 -5.05 -16.19
N ASN A 92 -13.57 -5.01 -15.91
CA ASN A 92 -12.56 -5.84 -16.56
C ASN A 92 -11.83 -6.64 -15.48
N VAL A 93 -12.36 -7.83 -15.21
CA VAL A 93 -11.88 -8.70 -14.12
C VAL A 93 -10.66 -9.48 -14.58
N THR A 94 -9.53 -9.27 -13.94
CA THR A 94 -8.27 -9.99 -14.20
C THR A 94 -7.58 -10.40 -12.91
N SER A 95 -6.63 -11.33 -13.00
CA SER A 95 -5.78 -11.73 -11.88
C SER A 95 -4.51 -10.89 -11.77
N ASN A 96 -4.27 -9.97 -12.71
CA ASN A 96 -3.12 -9.10 -12.71
C ASN A 96 -3.44 -7.77 -12.01
N PHE A 97 -2.47 -7.20 -11.37
CA PHE A 97 -2.46 -5.79 -10.99
C PHE A 97 -2.23 -4.98 -12.26
N ASP A 98 -3.31 -4.55 -12.89
CA ASP A 98 -3.33 -3.89 -14.18
C ASP A 98 -4.20 -2.63 -14.18
N ASP A 99 -4.44 -2.06 -15.36
CA ASP A 99 -5.21 -0.81 -15.51
C ASP A 99 -4.67 0.37 -14.69
N VAL A 100 -3.39 0.33 -14.31
CA VAL A 100 -2.71 1.33 -13.48
C VAL A 100 -1.54 1.96 -14.22
N LYS A 101 -1.34 3.25 -13.99
CA LYS A 101 -0.17 3.99 -14.46
C LYS A 101 0.49 4.80 -13.35
N LEU A 102 1.80 4.97 -13.49
CA LEU A 102 2.63 5.86 -12.72
C LEU A 102 3.06 7.03 -13.60
N ASP A 103 2.65 8.25 -13.28
CA ASP A 103 3.24 9.46 -13.82
C ASP A 103 4.37 9.94 -12.91
N ILE A 104 5.51 10.20 -13.51
CA ILE A 104 6.73 10.73 -12.87
C ILE A 104 7.00 12.10 -13.49
N ASP A 105 6.94 13.15 -12.69
CA ASP A 105 7.16 14.52 -13.14
C ASP A 105 8.07 15.27 -12.17
N ILE A 106 8.91 16.16 -12.71
CA ILE A 106 9.76 17.05 -11.93
C ILE A 106 9.30 18.48 -12.21
N SER A 107 8.82 19.17 -11.18
CA SER A 107 8.36 20.56 -11.30
C SER A 107 9.51 21.53 -11.59
N SER A 108 9.18 22.76 -12.03
CA SER A 108 10.16 23.84 -12.19
C SER A 108 10.86 24.24 -10.89
N GLU A 109 10.31 23.85 -9.74
CA GLU A 109 10.85 24.10 -8.40
C GLU A 109 11.78 22.98 -7.93
N GLY A 110 11.96 21.93 -8.78
CA GLY A 110 12.80 20.78 -8.48
C GLY A 110 12.14 19.74 -7.61
N GLU A 111 10.80 19.75 -7.49
CA GLU A 111 10.05 18.75 -6.74
C GLU A 111 9.71 17.55 -7.62
N LEU A 112 9.91 16.33 -7.08
CA LEU A 112 9.49 15.10 -7.73
C LEU A 112 8.04 14.78 -7.36
N ASN A 113 7.19 14.63 -8.37
CA ASN A 113 5.81 14.21 -8.24
C ASN A 113 5.65 12.80 -8.80
N LEU A 114 5.19 11.89 -7.98
CA LEU A 114 4.84 10.51 -8.36
C LEU A 114 3.33 10.34 -8.18
N ARG A 115 2.64 9.92 -9.23
CA ARG A 115 1.20 9.71 -9.18
C ARG A 115 0.86 8.34 -9.74
N PHE A 116 0.39 7.45 -8.87
CA PHE A 116 -0.26 6.22 -9.28
C PHE A 116 -1.76 6.44 -9.36
N PHE A 117 -2.37 6.09 -10.48
CA PHE A 117 -3.80 6.22 -10.70
C PHE A 117 -4.28 5.31 -11.84
N PRO A 118 -5.60 5.07 -11.94
CA PRO A 118 -6.16 4.23 -12.99
C PRO A 118 -5.88 4.77 -14.40
N LEU A 119 -5.71 3.88 -15.35
CA LEU A 119 -5.66 4.25 -16.79
C LEU A 119 -6.92 4.99 -17.23
N SER A 120 -8.06 4.64 -16.65
CA SER A 120 -9.34 5.31 -16.85
C SER A 120 -9.85 5.90 -15.55
N TYR A 121 -10.15 7.19 -15.53
CA TYR A 121 -10.75 7.85 -14.35
C TYR A 121 -12.17 7.35 -14.02
N ALA A 122 -12.77 6.52 -14.88
CA ALA A 122 -14.11 5.97 -14.67
C ALA A 122 -14.10 4.62 -13.92
N ALA A 123 -12.91 4.03 -13.71
CA ALA A 123 -12.76 2.77 -13.00
C ALA A 123 -11.63 2.88 -11.96
N PRO A 124 -11.74 2.24 -10.80
CA PRO A 124 -10.62 2.11 -9.87
C PRO A 124 -9.64 1.06 -10.38
N VAL A 125 -8.46 0.99 -9.75
CA VAL A 125 -7.58 -0.18 -9.84
C VAL A 125 -7.96 -1.12 -8.71
N ASP A 126 -8.34 -2.34 -9.03
CA ASP A 126 -8.53 -3.39 -8.05
C ASP A 126 -7.21 -4.15 -7.80
N PHE A 127 -7.05 -4.62 -6.59
CA PHE A 127 -5.91 -5.44 -6.24
C PHE A 127 -6.20 -6.39 -5.08
N SER A 128 -5.42 -7.45 -5.04
CA SER A 128 -5.43 -8.42 -3.96
C SER A 128 -4.03 -8.60 -3.39
N VAL A 129 -3.95 -8.64 -2.06
CA VAL A 129 -2.72 -9.02 -1.34
C VAL A 129 -3.04 -10.24 -0.49
N ARG A 130 -2.24 -11.28 -0.62
CA ARG A 130 -2.32 -12.48 0.22
C ARG A 130 -0.94 -12.81 0.77
N THR A 131 -0.90 -13.29 2.00
CA THR A 131 0.33 -13.85 2.58
C THR A 131 0.00 -15.15 3.31
N GLY A 132 0.99 -16.02 3.41
CA GLY A 132 0.99 -17.10 4.36
C GLY A 132 1.34 -16.60 5.77
N ALA A 133 2.12 -17.38 6.49
CA ALA A 133 2.46 -17.09 7.88
C ALA A 133 3.46 -15.91 8.01
N TRP A 134 3.24 -15.10 9.06
CA TRP A 134 4.20 -14.13 9.58
C TRP A 134 4.81 -14.71 10.85
N GLU A 135 6.05 -15.13 10.79
CA GLU A 135 6.71 -15.91 11.83
C GLU A 135 7.87 -15.17 12.48
N LEU A 136 7.90 -15.18 13.81
CA LEU A 136 9.16 -14.93 14.52
C LEU A 136 9.98 -16.21 14.52
N ARG A 137 11.26 -16.09 14.19
CA ARG A 137 12.21 -17.20 14.16
C ARG A 137 13.41 -16.91 15.07
N ASP A 138 13.96 -17.94 15.67
CA ASP A 138 15.16 -17.83 16.47
C ASP A 138 16.42 -17.62 15.61
N ALA A 139 17.60 -17.55 16.26
CA ALA A 139 18.88 -17.38 15.60
C ALA A 139 19.28 -18.55 14.67
N ASN A 140 18.63 -19.72 14.79
CA ASN A 140 18.85 -20.87 13.92
C ASN A 140 17.90 -20.85 12.71
N GLY A 141 16.91 -19.96 12.70
CA GLY A 141 15.87 -19.88 11.69
C GLY A 141 14.65 -20.74 11.99
N ASP A 142 14.55 -21.34 13.20
CA ASP A 142 13.40 -22.16 13.57
C ASP A 142 12.22 -21.26 13.99
N PRO A 143 10.99 -21.52 13.51
CA PRO A 143 9.80 -20.77 13.90
C PRO A 143 9.52 -20.91 15.40
N THR A 144 9.29 -19.77 16.07
CA THR A 144 8.98 -19.71 17.51
C THR A 144 7.56 -19.27 17.78
N VAL A 145 7.04 -18.30 17.01
CA VAL A 145 5.69 -17.76 17.14
C VAL A 145 5.16 -17.37 15.77
N THR A 146 3.93 -17.79 15.45
CA THR A 146 3.18 -17.26 14.31
C THR A 146 2.36 -16.05 14.76
N LEU A 147 2.67 -14.87 14.23
CA LEU A 147 1.99 -13.61 14.56
C LEU A 147 0.70 -13.46 13.76
N VAL A 148 0.77 -13.69 12.45
CA VAL A 148 -0.35 -13.62 11.52
C VAL A 148 -0.33 -14.86 10.66
N ASP A 149 -1.49 -15.34 10.30
CA ASP A 149 -1.69 -16.41 9.33
C ASP A 149 -2.91 -16.09 8.45
N ASN A 150 -2.99 -16.70 7.27
CA ASN A 150 -4.13 -16.56 6.35
C ASN A 150 -4.53 -15.10 6.06
N PHE A 151 -3.55 -14.20 5.93
CA PHE A 151 -3.85 -12.82 5.55
C PHE A 151 -4.31 -12.79 4.10
N SER A 152 -5.50 -12.23 3.88
CA SER A 152 -6.01 -11.92 2.54
C SER A 152 -6.70 -10.56 2.56
N MET A 153 -6.51 -9.77 1.50
CA MET A 153 -7.13 -8.48 1.34
C MET A 153 -7.49 -8.26 -0.13
N ASP A 154 -8.75 -7.95 -0.40
CA ASP A 154 -9.25 -7.46 -1.69
C ASP A 154 -9.64 -6.00 -1.55
N ALA A 155 -9.11 -5.16 -2.43
CA ALA A 155 -9.20 -3.72 -2.29
C ALA A 155 -9.22 -3.01 -3.64
N ILE A 156 -9.55 -1.73 -3.61
CA ILE A 156 -9.41 -0.81 -4.74
C ILE A 156 -8.58 0.40 -4.34
N PHE A 157 -7.94 1.02 -5.31
CA PHE A 157 -7.46 2.39 -5.13
C PHE A 157 -7.82 3.27 -6.33
N THR A 158 -7.92 4.57 -6.09
CA THR A 158 -8.15 5.57 -7.15
C THR A 158 -7.00 6.54 -7.27
N GLN A 159 -6.15 6.64 -6.26
CA GLN A 159 -5.02 7.55 -6.26
C GLN A 159 -4.00 7.15 -5.18
N LEU A 160 -2.73 7.18 -5.55
CA LEU A 160 -1.62 7.32 -4.62
C LEU A 160 -0.71 8.42 -5.17
N TRP A 161 -0.55 9.47 -4.41
CA TRP A 161 0.27 10.60 -4.76
C TRP A 161 1.41 10.73 -3.75
N ALA A 162 2.64 10.84 -4.25
CA ALA A 162 3.83 11.10 -3.46
C ALA A 162 4.58 12.29 -4.06
N LYS A 163 4.87 13.29 -3.23
CA LYS A 163 5.61 14.48 -3.59
C LYS A 163 6.87 14.58 -2.74
N ILE A 164 8.02 14.69 -3.38
CA ILE A 164 9.31 14.84 -2.70
C ILE A 164 9.87 16.22 -3.06
N GLY A 165 10.18 17.02 -2.06
CA GLY A 165 10.75 18.34 -2.26
C GLY A 165 11.28 18.94 -0.97
N TYR A 166 12.02 20.06 -1.11
CA TYR A 166 12.55 20.79 0.02
C TYR A 166 11.44 21.61 0.70
N ASP A 167 11.28 21.43 1.99
CA ASP A 167 10.36 22.21 2.81
C ASP A 167 11.14 23.30 3.56
N SER A 168 10.89 24.57 3.21
CA SER A 168 11.60 25.71 3.79
C SER A 168 11.22 26.00 5.26
N GLU A 169 10.05 25.57 5.70
CA GLU A 169 9.59 25.74 7.08
C GLU A 169 10.24 24.68 8.01
N LEU A 170 10.38 23.46 7.51
CA LEU A 170 11.07 22.38 8.22
C LEU A 170 12.60 22.47 8.06
N GLY A 171 13.10 23.12 7.01
CA GLY A 171 14.51 23.19 6.68
C GLY A 171 15.12 21.85 6.21
N THR A 172 14.31 20.95 5.69
CA THR A 172 14.71 19.60 5.24
C THR A 172 13.86 19.14 4.06
N ASP A 173 14.31 18.07 3.38
CA ASP A 173 13.50 17.41 2.37
C ASP A 173 12.33 16.66 3.03
N ARG A 174 11.18 16.71 2.38
CA ARG A 174 9.94 16.09 2.83
C ARG A 174 9.35 15.23 1.72
N LEU A 175 8.86 14.05 2.10
CA LEU A 175 7.96 13.23 1.30
C LEU A 175 6.53 13.45 1.83
N ASN A 176 5.67 14.05 1.03
CA ASN A 176 4.23 14.13 1.29
C ASN A 176 3.53 12.98 0.55
N ILE A 177 2.67 12.24 1.23
CA ILE A 177 1.89 11.14 0.65
C ILE A 177 0.41 11.41 0.87
N GLU A 178 -0.38 11.22 -0.18
CA GLU A 178 -1.84 11.09 -0.12
C GLU A 178 -2.25 9.81 -0.85
N MET A 179 -3.08 9.00 -0.21
CA MET A 179 -3.61 7.76 -0.77
C MET A 179 -5.12 7.72 -0.61
N ARG A 180 -5.81 7.21 -1.64
CA ARG A 180 -7.24 6.91 -1.65
C ARG A 180 -7.41 5.44 -1.92
N ILE A 181 -7.78 4.70 -0.89
CA ILE A 181 -7.89 3.24 -0.89
C ILE A 181 -9.20 2.82 -0.22
N GLY A 182 -9.88 1.88 -0.84
CA GLY A 182 -11.02 1.18 -0.25
C GLY A 182 -10.67 -0.29 -0.05
N ILE A 183 -10.89 -0.82 1.13
CA ILE A 183 -10.77 -2.25 1.42
C ILE A 183 -12.19 -2.79 1.44
N ASP A 184 -12.49 -3.74 0.54
CA ASP A 184 -13.78 -4.40 0.48
C ASP A 184 -13.84 -5.56 1.46
N ASP A 185 -12.77 -6.35 1.49
CA ASP A 185 -12.68 -7.55 2.28
C ASP A 185 -11.23 -7.77 2.76
N LEU A 186 -11.03 -7.92 4.07
CA LEU A 186 -9.76 -8.34 4.63
C LEU A 186 -10.01 -9.35 5.75
N ASP A 187 -9.36 -10.49 5.60
CA ASP A 187 -9.34 -11.57 6.58
C ASP A 187 -7.93 -11.79 7.11
N LEU A 188 -7.81 -12.09 8.39
CA LEU A 188 -6.55 -12.55 8.98
C LEU A 188 -6.77 -13.34 10.25
N ASP A 189 -5.82 -14.20 10.57
CA ASP A 189 -5.73 -14.90 11.85
C ASP A 189 -4.50 -14.43 12.63
N MET A 190 -4.63 -14.31 13.94
CA MET A 190 -3.54 -14.07 14.90
C MET A 190 -3.46 -15.27 15.87
N PRO A 191 -2.78 -16.37 15.48
CA PRO A 191 -2.79 -17.62 16.24
C PRO A 191 -2.30 -17.48 17.68
N PHE A 192 -1.31 -16.61 17.91
CA PHE A 192 -0.75 -16.38 19.25
C PHE A 192 -1.75 -15.75 20.24
N LEU A 193 -2.82 -15.10 19.73
CA LEU A 193 -3.93 -14.56 20.51
C LEU A 193 -5.18 -15.44 20.43
N GLY A 194 -5.22 -16.43 19.53
CA GLY A 194 -6.42 -17.16 19.17
C GLY A 194 -7.51 -16.25 18.57
N LEU A 195 -7.11 -15.17 17.91
CA LEU A 195 -8.00 -14.13 17.37
C LEU A 195 -8.05 -14.21 15.86
N GLY A 196 -9.26 -14.12 15.27
CA GLY A 196 -9.47 -13.95 13.84
C GLY A 196 -10.29 -12.70 13.55
N ILE A 197 -9.98 -12.04 12.45
CA ILE A 197 -10.74 -10.92 11.88
C ILE A 197 -11.30 -11.41 10.55
N ARG A 198 -12.59 -11.13 10.30
CA ARG A 198 -13.29 -11.49 9.06
C ARG A 198 -14.11 -10.32 8.56
N ASP A 199 -14.18 -10.22 7.23
CA ASP A 199 -14.95 -9.19 6.54
C ASP A 199 -14.58 -7.77 7.05
N PHE A 200 -13.28 -7.48 7.22
CA PHE A 200 -12.85 -6.12 7.52
C PHE A 200 -13.02 -5.28 6.25
N ARG A 201 -13.76 -4.20 6.39
CA ARG A 201 -14.04 -3.25 5.31
C ARG A 201 -13.64 -1.84 5.73
N MET A 202 -13.06 -1.08 4.80
CA MET A 202 -12.71 0.33 5.00
C MET A 202 -13.14 1.15 3.78
N THR A 203 -13.94 2.18 4.02
CA THR A 203 -14.40 3.16 3.03
C THR A 203 -14.20 4.56 3.59
N ARG A 204 -14.53 5.62 2.82
CA ARG A 204 -14.62 6.97 3.38
C ARG A 204 -15.89 7.09 4.24
N SER A 205 -15.89 8.05 5.17
CA SER A 205 -16.95 8.26 6.16
C SER A 205 -18.33 8.59 5.58
N ASP A 206 -18.44 8.98 4.30
CA ASP A 206 -19.72 9.30 3.64
C ASP A 206 -20.21 8.19 2.68
N TYR A 207 -19.57 7.01 2.67
CA TYR A 207 -19.93 5.96 1.72
C TYR A 207 -21.33 5.40 1.92
N ASP A 208 -21.75 5.17 3.14
CA ASP A 208 -23.06 4.61 3.45
C ASP A 208 -24.20 5.56 3.02
N ASP A 209 -23.97 6.88 3.12
CA ASP A 209 -24.94 7.91 2.75
C ASP A 209 -24.94 8.23 1.26
N ASN A 210 -23.81 8.09 0.59
CA ASN A 210 -23.61 8.46 -0.82
C ASN A 210 -22.64 7.49 -1.52
N PRO A 211 -23.04 6.23 -1.75
CA PRO A 211 -22.21 5.21 -2.35
C PRO A 211 -21.77 5.59 -3.77
N ASN A 212 -20.48 5.83 -3.95
CA ASN A 212 -19.87 6.11 -5.25
C ASN A 212 -18.38 5.77 -5.22
N LEU A 213 -17.70 5.82 -6.38
CA LEU A 213 -16.30 5.47 -6.50
C LEU A 213 -15.38 6.29 -5.55
N LEU A 214 -15.64 7.57 -5.37
CA LEU A 214 -14.81 8.41 -4.51
C LEU A 214 -15.02 8.12 -3.03
N SER A 215 -16.27 7.88 -2.62
CA SER A 215 -16.60 7.55 -1.23
C SER A 215 -16.27 6.11 -0.86
N ALA A 216 -16.13 5.19 -1.84
CA ALA A 216 -15.61 3.85 -1.57
C ALA A 216 -14.14 3.84 -1.12
N ASN A 217 -13.43 4.96 -1.26
CA ASN A 217 -12.01 5.09 -0.90
C ASN A 217 -11.83 5.98 0.31
N ALA A 218 -11.34 5.43 1.41
CA ALA A 218 -10.80 6.21 2.54
C ALA A 218 -9.65 7.10 2.05
N VAL A 219 -9.49 8.26 2.67
CA VAL A 219 -8.38 9.19 2.39
C VAL A 219 -7.37 9.11 3.51
N ILE A 220 -6.11 8.84 3.16
CA ILE A 220 -5.00 8.73 4.11
C ILE A 220 -3.88 9.65 3.64
N GLY A 221 -3.35 10.47 4.54
CA GLY A 221 -2.23 11.37 4.24
C GLY A 221 -1.17 11.38 5.33
N ALA A 222 0.07 11.68 4.96
CA ALA A 222 1.18 11.88 5.89
C ALA A 222 2.33 12.67 5.25
N ASP A 223 3.11 13.33 6.09
CA ASP A 223 4.40 13.94 5.78
C ASP A 223 5.52 13.15 6.42
N ILE A 224 6.53 12.75 5.65
CA ILE A 224 7.66 11.94 6.13
C ILE A 224 8.96 12.70 5.88
N TYR A 225 9.79 12.87 6.91
CA TYR A 225 11.05 13.60 6.80
C TYR A 225 12.07 13.20 7.86
N SER A 226 13.32 13.62 7.67
CA SER A 226 14.37 13.46 8.69
C SER A 226 14.18 14.50 9.78
N GLY A 227 13.84 14.07 10.99
CA GLY A 227 13.58 14.91 12.15
C GLY A 227 14.44 14.55 13.36
N GLN A 228 14.02 15.02 14.54
CA GLN A 228 14.66 14.72 15.81
C GLN A 228 13.68 14.03 16.76
N ASN A 229 14.20 13.08 17.55
CA ASN A 229 13.44 12.49 18.66
C ASN A 229 13.36 13.46 19.86
N SER A 230 12.68 13.05 20.92
CA SER A 230 12.45 13.88 22.12
C SER A 230 13.71 14.28 22.89
N VAL A 231 14.86 13.62 22.64
CA VAL A 231 16.16 13.89 23.29
C VAL A 231 17.18 14.50 22.32
N GLY A 232 16.76 14.93 21.12
CA GLY A 232 17.60 15.62 20.15
C GLY A 232 18.41 14.70 19.23
N GLY A 233 18.22 13.38 19.29
CA GLY A 233 18.82 12.42 18.35
C GLY A 233 18.06 12.37 17.02
N GLY A 234 18.70 11.87 15.95
CA GLY A 234 18.06 11.69 14.65
C GLY A 234 16.87 10.72 14.72
N ALA A 235 15.82 11.02 13.97
CA ALA A 235 14.60 10.19 13.86
C ALA A 235 14.00 10.31 12.47
N LEU A 236 13.29 9.28 12.03
CA LEU A 236 12.30 9.40 10.97
C LEU A 236 11.03 10.01 11.59
N ALA A 237 10.66 11.20 11.18
CA ALA A 237 9.43 11.85 11.60
C ALA A 237 8.32 11.56 10.57
N ILE A 238 7.14 11.24 11.06
CA ILE A 238 5.91 11.11 10.27
C ILE A 238 4.90 12.03 10.93
N ASP A 239 4.59 13.15 10.27
CA ASP A 239 3.70 14.18 10.78
C ASP A 239 2.49 14.37 9.87
N ASN A 240 1.53 15.18 10.30
CA ASN A 240 0.29 15.45 9.58
C ASN A 240 -0.45 14.18 9.16
N ILE A 241 -0.32 13.12 9.97
CA ILE A 241 -1.05 11.88 9.71
C ILE A 241 -2.54 12.22 9.74
N SER A 242 -3.20 11.99 8.63
CA SER A 242 -4.63 12.24 8.44
C SER A 242 -5.33 10.99 7.93
N MET A 243 -6.58 10.78 8.34
CA MET A 243 -7.44 9.71 7.87
C MET A 243 -8.89 10.17 7.91
N ASP A 244 -9.64 9.84 6.87
CA ASP A 244 -11.10 9.94 6.79
C ASP A 244 -11.64 8.59 6.34
N ALA A 245 -12.29 7.86 7.26
CA ALA A 245 -12.71 6.48 7.01
C ALA A 245 -13.90 6.06 7.87
N ASP A 246 -14.69 5.13 7.33
CA ASP A 246 -15.53 4.20 8.07
C ASP A 246 -14.89 2.82 8.07
N ILE A 247 -14.95 2.13 9.20
CA ILE A 247 -14.40 0.78 9.34
C ILE A 247 -15.49 -0.15 9.86
N THR A 248 -15.66 -1.28 9.21
CA THR A 248 -16.55 -2.36 9.66
C THR A 248 -15.75 -3.65 9.75
N ILE A 249 -15.97 -4.42 10.81
CA ILE A 249 -15.48 -5.79 10.96
C ILE A 249 -16.71 -6.68 11.08
N GLY A 250 -16.94 -7.55 10.10
CA GLY A 250 -18.11 -8.43 10.05
C GLY A 250 -18.12 -9.46 11.16
N ALA A 251 -16.96 -10.06 11.46
CA ALA A 251 -16.82 -10.94 12.62
C ALA A 251 -15.44 -10.84 13.28
N ILE A 252 -15.45 -10.79 14.60
CA ILE A 252 -14.27 -11.01 15.44
C ILE A 252 -14.41 -12.42 16.04
N GLN A 253 -13.43 -13.27 15.78
CA GLN A 253 -13.40 -14.66 16.23
C GLN A 253 -12.44 -14.81 17.41
N LEU A 254 -12.80 -15.64 18.37
CA LEU A 254 -11.92 -16.10 19.46
C LEU A 254 -11.93 -17.63 19.44
N GLY A 255 -10.83 -18.25 19.03
CA GLY A 255 -10.83 -19.65 18.61
C GLY A 255 -11.82 -19.86 17.47
N ASP A 256 -12.68 -20.89 17.58
CA ASP A 256 -13.68 -21.24 16.56
C ASP A 256 -15.01 -20.49 16.70
N GLN A 257 -15.12 -19.52 17.62
CA GLN A 257 -16.38 -18.83 17.90
C GLN A 257 -16.32 -17.36 17.54
N SER A 258 -17.34 -16.86 16.81
CA SER A 258 -17.52 -15.42 16.64
C SER A 258 -18.01 -14.81 17.97
N ILE A 259 -17.32 -13.76 18.40
CA ILE A 259 -17.69 -12.98 19.61
C ILE A 259 -18.41 -11.67 19.25
N GLY A 260 -18.61 -11.38 17.98
CA GLY A 260 -19.37 -10.24 17.50
C GLY A 260 -18.73 -9.53 16.31
N SER A 261 -19.28 -8.38 15.97
CA SER A 261 -18.83 -7.47 14.92
C SER A 261 -18.48 -6.10 15.51
N MET A 262 -17.80 -5.26 14.75
CA MET A 262 -17.46 -3.89 15.14
C MET A 262 -17.71 -2.92 14.00
N LYS A 263 -18.24 -1.73 14.29
CA LYS A 263 -18.26 -0.60 13.37
C LYS A 263 -17.61 0.62 14.03
N VAL A 264 -16.73 1.28 13.30
CA VAL A 264 -16.21 2.61 13.61
C VAL A 264 -16.76 3.55 12.54
N ASP A 265 -17.59 4.47 12.94
CA ASP A 265 -18.32 5.37 12.07
C ASP A 265 -17.70 6.77 12.16
N ASN A 266 -17.46 7.42 11.01
CA ASN A 266 -16.88 8.75 10.92
C ASN A 266 -15.51 8.89 11.64
N LEU A 267 -14.59 7.95 11.42
CA LEU A 267 -13.22 8.07 11.90
C LEU A 267 -12.52 9.21 11.18
N THR A 268 -12.27 10.29 11.89
CA THR A 268 -11.47 11.41 11.39
C THR A 268 -10.23 11.59 12.24
N MET A 269 -9.07 11.48 11.63
CA MET A 269 -7.78 11.81 12.25
C MET A 269 -7.15 13.00 11.52
N THR A 270 -6.69 14.01 12.27
CA THR A 270 -6.02 15.17 11.72
C THR A 270 -4.81 15.54 12.56
N GLY A 271 -3.66 15.73 11.93
CA GLY A 271 -2.44 16.21 12.61
C GLY A 271 -1.78 15.21 13.54
N GLY A 272 -1.98 13.91 13.33
CA GLY A 272 -1.22 12.88 14.05
C GLY A 272 0.28 13.00 13.79
N SER A 273 1.13 12.60 14.77
CA SER A 273 2.58 12.54 14.59
C SER A 273 3.20 11.30 15.22
N MET A 274 4.26 10.78 14.58
CA MET A 274 5.03 9.64 15.04
C MET A 274 6.52 9.84 14.76
N LYS A 275 7.38 9.32 15.62
CA LYS A 275 8.85 9.35 15.43
C LYS A 275 9.42 7.96 15.61
N ILE A 276 10.24 7.53 14.66
CA ILE A 276 10.90 6.22 14.65
C ILE A 276 12.40 6.45 14.75
N TYR A 277 13.05 5.83 15.76
CA TYR A 277 14.49 5.92 15.96
C TYR A 277 15.03 4.66 16.63
N GLY A 278 16.31 4.36 16.39
CA GLY A 278 17.01 3.26 17.04
C GLY A 278 17.28 3.55 18.53
N HIS A 279 17.49 2.51 19.31
CA HIS A 279 17.83 2.55 20.74
C HIS A 279 19.08 1.73 21.04
#